data_07e9a0707a8b036ebff31e1e70bb969e
#
_entry.id   07e9a0707a8b036ebff31e1e70bb969e
#
_cell.length_a   1.000
_cell.length_b   1.000
_cell.length_c   1.000
_cell.angle_alpha   90.00
_cell.angle_beta   90.00
_cell.angle_gamma   90.00
#
_symmetry.space_group_name_H-M   'P 1'
#
loop_
_entity.id
_entity.type
_entity.pdbx_description
1 polymer ?
#
loop_
_entity_poly.entity_id
_entity_poly.type
_entity_poly.pdbx_seq_one_letter_code
_entity_poly.pdbx_strand_id
1 'polypeptide(L)'
;MNASPIIEIKHLTKRFKNATEDAVKDISCTVSRNEIFGLLGPNGAGKTTTLSILCGLFPPTSGSVLIDGRNIQKDLPYIRKIVGIVPQDIALYSSLTAKENLDFYGHMYGLKGKDLKYKIAYWLEKLDLTEASDRLVSDFSGGMKRRINLIAGILHQPKILFLDEPTVGVDVQSRNVIITHLKELNKAGTTIIYTSHLMEEAENFCTYVSIIDHGRILTGDSPTALISSHKGAANLEDVFLRLTNRKPRDQ
;
A
#
# COMPACT_ATOMS: atom_id res chain seq x y z
N MET A 1 6.83 1.65 27.41
CA MET A 1 5.48 2.15 27.07
C MET A 1 5.24 1.75 25.63
N ASN A 2 4.28 0.85 25.36
CA ASN A 2 3.92 0.52 23.99
C ASN A 2 3.31 1.76 23.34
N ALA A 3 3.96 2.29 22.32
CA ALA A 3 3.42 3.41 21.54
C ALA A 3 2.04 3.00 20.96
N SER A 4 1.06 3.91 21.03
CA SER A 4 -0.26 3.65 20.44
C SER A 4 -0.14 3.35 18.94
N PRO A 5 -0.90 2.38 18.41
CA PRO A 5 -0.87 2.04 16.99
C PRO A 5 -1.21 3.25 16.13
N ILE A 6 -0.65 3.32 14.93
CA ILE A 6 -0.95 4.39 13.98
C ILE A 6 -2.26 4.12 13.23
N ILE A 7 -2.60 2.84 13.04
CA ILE A 7 -3.91 2.40 12.51
C ILE A 7 -4.50 1.40 13.47
N GLU A 8 -5.78 1.55 13.79
CA GLU A 8 -6.56 0.62 14.58
C GLU A 8 -7.86 0.30 13.82
N ILE A 9 -8.08 -0.95 13.52
CA ILE A 9 -9.27 -1.48 12.85
C ILE A 9 -10.01 -2.35 13.83
N LYS A 10 -11.31 -2.07 14.07
CA LYS A 10 -12.17 -2.85 14.97
C LYS A 10 -13.44 -3.28 14.26
N HIS A 11 -13.65 -4.58 14.18
CA HIS A 11 -14.85 -5.23 13.67
C HIS A 11 -15.30 -4.68 12.29
N LEU A 12 -14.32 -4.42 11.40
CA LEU A 12 -14.57 -3.81 10.11
C LEU A 12 -15.31 -4.78 9.19
N THR A 13 -16.47 -4.35 8.70
CA THR A 13 -17.25 -5.09 7.72
C THR A 13 -17.61 -4.20 6.54
N LYS A 14 -17.56 -4.77 5.33
CA LYS A 14 -18.01 -4.08 4.11
C LYS A 14 -18.87 -4.99 3.25
N ARG A 15 -20.11 -4.57 3.03
CA ARG A 15 -20.99 -5.10 1.99
C ARG A 15 -21.29 -4.00 0.97
N PHE A 16 -21.13 -4.32 -0.30
CA PHE A 16 -21.55 -3.42 -1.37
C PHE A 16 -23.07 -3.56 -1.63
N LYS A 17 -23.66 -2.48 -2.14
CA LYS A 17 -25.07 -2.50 -2.53
C LYS A 17 -25.27 -3.59 -3.59
N ASN A 18 -26.28 -4.43 -3.41
CA ASN A 18 -26.62 -5.59 -4.26
C ASN A 18 -25.65 -6.78 -4.19
N ALA A 19 -24.65 -6.78 -3.30
CA ALA A 19 -23.83 -7.96 -3.07
C ALA A 19 -24.53 -8.92 -2.10
N THR A 20 -24.42 -10.22 -2.40
CA THR A 20 -24.95 -11.29 -1.52
C THR A 20 -24.04 -11.57 -0.34
N GLU A 21 -22.73 -11.25 -0.49
CA GLU A 21 -21.73 -11.49 0.54
C GLU A 21 -20.98 -10.22 0.92
N ASP A 22 -20.39 -10.24 2.11
CA ASP A 22 -19.49 -9.19 2.57
C ASP A 22 -18.12 -9.33 1.88
N ALA A 23 -17.61 -8.24 1.32
CA ALA A 23 -16.27 -8.18 0.78
C ALA A 23 -15.19 -8.13 1.87
N VAL A 24 -15.57 -7.61 3.06
CA VAL A 24 -14.74 -7.63 4.28
C VAL A 24 -15.67 -8.09 5.42
N LYS A 25 -15.23 -9.09 6.20
CA LYS A 25 -16.06 -9.84 7.15
C LYS A 25 -15.43 -9.75 8.55
N ASP A 26 -15.80 -8.74 9.33
CA ASP A 26 -15.43 -8.60 10.74
C ASP A 26 -13.92 -8.67 11.00
N ILE A 27 -13.15 -7.86 10.27
CA ILE A 27 -11.70 -7.82 10.48
C ILE A 27 -11.33 -6.86 11.60
N SER A 28 -10.37 -7.28 12.45
CA SER A 28 -9.76 -6.45 13.48
C SER A 28 -8.25 -6.63 13.43
N CYS A 29 -7.50 -5.52 13.33
CA CYS A 29 -6.04 -5.52 13.39
C CYS A 29 -5.53 -4.13 13.75
N THR A 30 -4.25 -4.07 14.11
CA THR A 30 -3.54 -2.84 14.41
C THR A 30 -2.27 -2.76 13.58
N VAL A 31 -1.84 -1.54 13.24
CA VAL A 31 -0.56 -1.29 12.59
C VAL A 31 0.25 -0.35 13.49
N SER A 32 1.49 -0.74 13.78
CA SER A 32 2.40 0.05 14.59
C SER A 32 3.02 1.19 13.77
N ARG A 33 3.53 2.22 14.47
CA ARG A 33 4.30 3.28 13.80
C ARG A 33 5.59 2.71 13.22
N ASN A 34 5.99 3.20 12.06
CA ASN A 34 7.19 2.78 11.33
C ASN A 34 7.21 1.28 10.96
N GLU A 35 6.05 0.65 10.91
CA GLU A 35 5.89 -0.72 10.46
C GLU A 35 5.74 -0.78 8.93
N ILE A 36 6.26 -1.82 8.30
CA ILE A 36 5.88 -2.22 6.95
C ILE A 36 4.89 -3.37 7.12
N PHE A 37 3.61 -3.02 7.08
CA PHE A 37 2.50 -3.95 7.26
C PHE A 37 2.03 -4.50 5.92
N GLY A 38 2.10 -5.82 5.74
CA GLY A 38 1.60 -6.54 4.57
C GLY A 38 0.18 -7.07 4.79
N LEU A 39 -0.78 -6.70 3.94
CA LEU A 39 -2.08 -7.36 3.84
C LEU A 39 -2.06 -8.30 2.64
N LEU A 40 -1.87 -9.59 2.91
CA LEU A 40 -1.56 -10.61 1.90
C LEU A 40 -2.74 -11.53 1.64
N GLY A 41 -2.97 -11.88 0.39
CA GLY A 41 -4.03 -12.82 0.03
C GLY A 41 -4.30 -12.86 -1.47
N PRO A 42 -5.13 -13.79 -1.93
CA PRO A 42 -5.44 -13.94 -3.34
C PRO A 42 -6.28 -12.77 -3.87
N ASN A 43 -6.45 -12.73 -5.19
CA ASN A 43 -7.38 -11.78 -5.81
C ASN A 43 -8.80 -12.07 -5.31
N GLY A 44 -9.54 -11.00 -4.98
CA GLY A 44 -10.88 -11.08 -4.40
C GLY A 44 -10.92 -11.35 -2.89
N ALA A 45 -9.78 -11.47 -2.19
CA ALA A 45 -9.75 -11.70 -0.74
C ALA A 45 -10.26 -10.53 0.11
N GLY A 46 -10.42 -9.32 -0.46
CA GLY A 46 -10.86 -8.12 0.26
C GLY A 46 -9.74 -7.10 0.52
N LYS A 47 -8.51 -7.30 0.01
CA LYS A 47 -7.36 -6.41 0.20
C LYS A 47 -7.65 -4.97 -0.25
N THR A 48 -7.93 -4.77 -1.56
CA THR A 48 -8.23 -3.45 -2.14
C THR A 48 -9.45 -2.81 -1.50
N THR A 49 -10.47 -3.59 -1.13
CA THR A 49 -11.65 -3.08 -0.41
C THR A 49 -11.27 -2.54 0.96
N THR A 50 -10.46 -3.28 1.72
CA THR A 50 -9.95 -2.85 3.03
C THR A 50 -9.12 -1.58 2.87
N LEU A 51 -8.17 -1.56 1.93
CA LEU A 51 -7.33 -0.40 1.66
C LEU A 51 -8.17 0.84 1.26
N SER A 52 -9.17 0.67 0.41
CA SER A 52 -10.07 1.75 -0.02
C SER A 52 -10.84 2.37 1.15
N ILE A 53 -11.24 1.56 2.15
CA ILE A 53 -11.86 2.09 3.38
C ILE A 53 -10.82 2.88 4.17
N LEU A 54 -9.59 2.38 4.34
CA LEU A 54 -8.51 3.07 5.03
C LEU A 54 -8.09 4.38 4.35
N CYS A 55 -8.28 4.48 3.04
CA CYS A 55 -8.07 5.71 2.27
C CYS A 55 -9.27 6.67 2.33
N GLY A 56 -10.39 6.26 2.94
CA GLY A 56 -11.61 7.05 3.01
C GLY A 56 -12.31 7.25 1.67
N LEU A 57 -12.16 6.31 0.73
CA LEU A 57 -12.84 6.34 -0.58
C LEU A 57 -14.31 5.96 -0.43
N PHE A 58 -14.64 5.04 0.49
CA PHE A 58 -16.01 4.73 0.88
C PHE A 58 -16.09 4.29 2.34
N PRO A 59 -17.24 4.50 3.00
CA PRO A 59 -17.41 4.13 4.41
C PRO A 59 -17.52 2.62 4.56
N PRO A 60 -17.14 2.08 5.74
CA PRO A 60 -17.48 0.71 6.14
C PRO A 60 -19.00 0.54 6.29
N THR A 61 -19.47 -0.70 6.23
CA THR A 61 -20.87 -1.06 6.58
C THR A 61 -21.05 -1.08 8.09
N SER A 62 -20.04 -1.60 8.82
CA SER A 62 -19.98 -1.59 10.28
C SER A 62 -18.53 -1.62 10.75
N GLY A 63 -18.32 -1.44 12.05
CA GLY A 63 -16.99 -1.34 12.65
C GLY A 63 -16.42 0.08 12.64
N SER A 64 -15.17 0.20 13.03
CA SER A 64 -14.51 1.49 13.14
C SER A 64 -13.04 1.42 12.72
N VAL A 65 -12.54 2.55 12.22
CA VAL A 65 -11.13 2.74 11.87
C VAL A 65 -10.62 4.03 12.50
N LEU A 66 -9.52 3.92 13.23
CA LEU A 66 -8.76 5.06 13.70
C LEU A 66 -7.43 5.14 12.96
N ILE A 67 -7.08 6.34 12.50
CA ILE A 67 -5.78 6.63 11.86
C ILE A 67 -5.16 7.82 12.60
N ASP A 68 -3.96 7.62 13.14
CA ASP A 68 -3.27 8.59 14.02
C ASP A 68 -4.17 9.06 15.17
N GLY A 69 -4.95 8.10 15.75
CA GLY A 69 -5.90 8.33 16.84
C GLY A 69 -7.22 9.01 16.43
N ARG A 70 -7.43 9.28 15.13
CA ARG A 70 -8.61 9.99 14.62
C ARG A 70 -9.52 9.05 13.83
N ASN A 71 -10.83 9.24 14.01
CA ASN A 71 -11.83 8.43 13.29
C ASN A 71 -11.91 8.84 11.82
N ILE A 72 -11.75 7.86 10.90
CA ILE A 72 -11.70 8.12 9.46
C ILE A 72 -12.97 8.76 8.90
N GLN A 73 -14.13 8.49 9.48
CA GLN A 73 -15.41 9.03 9.02
C GLN A 73 -15.62 10.49 9.48
N LYS A 74 -14.96 10.90 10.60
CA LYS A 74 -15.14 12.24 11.20
C LYS A 74 -14.01 13.19 10.82
N ASP A 75 -12.78 12.69 10.70
CA ASP A 75 -11.57 13.49 10.55
C ASP A 75 -10.88 13.32 9.20
N LEU A 76 -11.62 12.94 8.15
CA LEU A 76 -11.09 12.65 6.81
C LEU A 76 -10.20 13.78 6.23
N PRO A 77 -10.50 15.09 6.41
CA PRO A 77 -9.63 16.16 5.92
C PRO A 77 -8.23 16.16 6.57
N TYR A 78 -8.12 15.81 7.84
CA TYR A 78 -6.83 15.65 8.51
C TYR A 78 -6.09 14.42 7.98
N ILE A 79 -6.79 13.28 7.90
CA ILE A 79 -6.22 12.01 7.48
C ILE A 79 -5.64 12.11 6.07
N ARG A 80 -6.34 12.76 5.14
CA ARG A 80 -5.87 12.99 3.76
C ARG A 80 -4.55 13.77 3.67
N LYS A 81 -4.23 14.60 4.66
CA LYS A 81 -2.95 15.35 4.68
C LYS A 81 -1.75 14.50 5.10
N ILE A 82 -1.99 13.46 5.89
CA ILE A 82 -0.92 12.61 6.43
C ILE A 82 -0.78 11.27 5.72
N VAL A 83 -1.65 10.99 4.75
CA VAL A 83 -1.73 9.74 4.00
C VAL A 83 -1.32 9.95 2.55
N GLY A 84 -0.44 9.09 2.04
CA GLY A 84 -0.17 8.93 0.62
C GLY A 84 -0.81 7.66 0.09
N ILE A 85 -1.24 7.68 -1.17
CA ILE A 85 -1.91 6.54 -1.80
C ILE A 85 -1.26 6.27 -3.15
N VAL A 86 -0.90 5.01 -3.38
CA VAL A 86 -0.43 4.51 -4.67
C VAL A 86 -1.34 3.37 -5.09
N PRO A 87 -2.34 3.64 -5.93
CA PRO A 87 -3.31 2.63 -6.35
C PRO A 87 -2.69 1.61 -7.32
N GLN A 88 -3.37 0.46 -7.46
CA GLN A 88 -2.99 -0.61 -8.39
C GLN A 88 -3.01 -0.11 -9.84
N ASP A 89 -4.07 0.60 -10.23
CA ASP A 89 -4.12 1.26 -11.53
C ASP A 89 -3.27 2.53 -11.54
N ILE A 90 -2.64 2.80 -12.68
CA ILE A 90 -1.82 4.01 -12.84
C ILE A 90 -2.73 5.24 -12.86
N ALA A 91 -2.66 6.04 -11.80
CA ALA A 91 -3.47 7.24 -11.63
C ALA A 91 -2.72 8.48 -12.16
N LEU A 92 -2.29 8.47 -13.41
CA LEU A 92 -1.56 9.55 -14.07
C LEU A 92 -2.28 10.01 -15.33
N TYR A 93 -2.14 11.27 -15.66
CA TYR A 93 -2.62 11.84 -16.92
C TYR A 93 -1.62 11.52 -18.02
N SER A 94 -2.00 10.65 -18.94
CA SER A 94 -1.15 10.17 -20.05
C SER A 94 -0.75 11.27 -21.03
N SER A 95 -1.56 12.30 -21.16
CA SER A 95 -1.34 13.48 -22.01
C SER A 95 -0.45 14.56 -21.39
N LEU A 96 -0.04 14.39 -20.14
CA LEU A 96 0.90 15.27 -19.45
C LEU A 96 2.28 14.62 -19.36
N THR A 97 3.31 15.45 -19.24
CA THR A 97 4.67 15.02 -18.93
C THR A 97 4.75 14.46 -17.49
N ALA A 98 5.84 13.75 -17.16
CA ALA A 98 6.09 13.30 -15.80
C ALA A 98 6.10 14.49 -14.82
N LYS A 99 6.79 15.55 -15.17
CA LYS A 99 6.93 16.77 -14.35
C LYS A 99 5.58 17.48 -14.15
N GLU A 100 4.76 17.61 -15.19
CA GLU A 100 3.43 18.21 -15.10
C GLU A 100 2.49 17.39 -14.23
N ASN A 101 2.52 16.05 -14.36
CA ASN A 101 1.78 15.17 -13.44
C ASN A 101 2.18 15.40 -11.99
N LEU A 102 3.48 15.43 -11.70
CA LEU A 102 3.99 15.61 -10.34
C LEU A 102 3.69 17.02 -9.81
N ASP A 103 3.73 18.04 -10.66
CA ASP A 103 3.35 19.41 -10.31
C ASP A 103 1.87 19.48 -9.94
N PHE A 104 1.01 18.85 -10.74
CA PHE A 104 -0.43 18.75 -10.46
C PHE A 104 -0.70 18.08 -9.10
N TYR A 105 -0.14 16.89 -8.85
CA TYR A 105 -0.31 16.19 -7.57
C TYR A 105 0.26 16.97 -6.39
N GLY A 106 1.44 17.58 -6.56
CA GLY A 106 2.04 18.42 -5.53
C GLY A 106 1.12 19.57 -5.12
N HIS A 107 0.51 20.26 -6.08
CA HIS A 107 -0.45 21.32 -5.82
C HIS A 107 -1.71 20.82 -5.10
N MET A 108 -2.23 19.64 -5.44
CA MET A 108 -3.35 19.02 -4.73
C MET A 108 -3.07 18.79 -3.25
N TYR A 109 -1.81 18.48 -2.90
CA TYR A 109 -1.36 18.36 -1.51
C TYR A 109 -0.93 19.68 -0.87
N GLY A 110 -1.07 20.81 -1.59
CA GLY A 110 -0.76 22.15 -1.11
C GLY A 110 0.70 22.55 -1.21
N LEU A 111 1.55 21.75 -1.84
CA LEU A 111 2.94 22.10 -2.14
C LEU A 111 3.00 23.18 -3.23
N LYS A 112 3.95 24.13 -3.14
CA LYS A 112 4.05 25.25 -4.09
C LYS A 112 5.48 25.72 -4.27
N GLY A 113 5.70 26.45 -5.37
CA GLY A 113 6.90 27.25 -5.58
C GLY A 113 8.20 26.42 -5.59
N LYS A 114 9.22 26.93 -4.92
CA LYS A 114 10.56 26.31 -4.92
C LYS A 114 10.60 24.95 -4.22
N ASP A 115 9.80 24.78 -3.15
CA ASP A 115 9.74 23.51 -2.40
C ASP A 115 9.19 22.37 -3.28
N LEU A 116 8.08 22.61 -4.01
CA LEU A 116 7.54 21.62 -4.94
C LEU A 116 8.52 21.26 -6.05
N LYS A 117 9.14 22.26 -6.68
CA LYS A 117 10.14 22.04 -7.74
C LYS A 117 11.33 21.21 -7.25
N TYR A 118 11.82 21.51 -6.05
CA TYR A 118 12.92 20.77 -5.44
C TYR A 118 12.52 19.29 -5.18
N LYS A 119 11.36 19.05 -4.58
CA LYS A 119 10.87 17.69 -4.30
C LYS A 119 10.64 16.87 -5.58
N ILE A 120 10.11 17.49 -6.64
CA ILE A 120 9.95 16.84 -7.95
C ILE A 120 11.32 16.43 -8.50
N ALA A 121 12.28 17.36 -8.57
CA ALA A 121 13.61 17.06 -9.07
C ALA A 121 14.31 15.97 -8.26
N TYR A 122 14.25 16.07 -6.93
CA TYR A 122 14.82 15.08 -6.01
C TYR A 122 14.27 13.66 -6.25
N TRP A 123 12.93 13.51 -6.34
CA TRP A 123 12.34 12.19 -6.51
C TRP A 123 12.50 11.64 -7.93
N LEU A 124 12.52 12.47 -8.95
CA LEU A 124 12.85 12.06 -10.32
C LEU A 124 14.27 11.52 -10.42
N GLU A 125 15.23 12.17 -9.76
CA GLU A 125 16.61 11.69 -9.67
C GLU A 125 16.69 10.36 -8.90
N LYS A 126 16.09 10.29 -7.72
CA LYS A 126 16.10 9.07 -6.88
C LYS A 126 15.49 7.85 -7.56
N LEU A 127 14.52 8.03 -8.42
CA LEU A 127 13.82 6.95 -9.11
C LEU A 127 14.25 6.80 -10.59
N ASP A 128 15.43 7.33 -10.96
CA ASP A 128 16.04 7.22 -12.29
C ASP A 128 15.11 7.68 -13.43
N LEU A 129 14.48 8.86 -13.27
CA LEU A 129 13.52 9.41 -14.23
C LEU A 129 13.82 10.85 -14.65
N THR A 130 14.99 11.39 -14.27
CA THR A 130 15.39 12.78 -14.58
C THR A 130 15.34 13.07 -16.07
N GLU A 131 15.94 12.22 -16.91
CA GLU A 131 16.00 12.40 -18.37
C GLU A 131 14.61 12.27 -19.05
N ALA A 132 13.66 11.63 -18.36
CA ALA A 132 12.31 11.44 -18.84
C ALA A 132 11.32 12.49 -18.30
N SER A 133 11.79 13.48 -17.52
CA SER A 133 10.93 14.45 -16.81
C SER A 133 9.96 15.21 -17.72
N ASP A 134 10.43 15.60 -18.90
CA ASP A 134 9.69 16.40 -19.89
C ASP A 134 9.05 15.56 -21.01
N ARG A 135 9.10 14.21 -20.92
CA ARG A 135 8.42 13.30 -21.83
C ARG A 135 6.97 13.03 -21.38
N LEU A 136 6.08 12.80 -22.32
CA LEU A 136 4.70 12.43 -22.04
C LEU A 136 4.62 11.06 -21.33
N VAL A 137 3.73 10.94 -20.35
CA VAL A 137 3.52 9.68 -19.63
C VAL A 137 2.94 8.58 -20.55
N SER A 138 2.26 8.95 -21.66
CA SER A 138 1.86 7.99 -22.70
C SER A 138 3.02 7.13 -23.17
N ASP A 139 4.21 7.73 -23.33
CA ASP A 139 5.41 7.11 -23.93
C ASP A 139 6.27 6.32 -22.91
N PHE A 140 5.79 6.22 -21.66
CA PHE A 140 6.50 5.53 -20.60
C PHE A 140 6.25 4.02 -20.62
N SER A 141 7.28 3.25 -20.26
CA SER A 141 7.13 1.84 -19.92
C SER A 141 6.26 1.66 -18.67
N GLY A 142 5.74 0.46 -18.46
CA GLY A 142 4.96 0.14 -17.24
C GLY A 142 5.73 0.44 -15.95
N GLY A 143 7.02 0.09 -15.91
CA GLY A 143 7.89 0.38 -14.77
C GLY A 143 8.12 1.88 -14.54
N MET A 144 8.29 2.67 -15.61
CA MET A 144 8.39 4.13 -15.50
C MET A 144 7.09 4.73 -14.97
N LYS A 145 5.93 4.32 -15.50
CA LYS A 145 4.62 4.76 -15.02
C LYS A 145 4.43 4.45 -13.55
N ARG A 146 4.82 3.26 -13.11
CA ARG A 146 4.72 2.84 -11.71
C ARG A 146 5.60 3.69 -10.80
N ARG A 147 6.82 4.02 -11.21
CA ARG A 147 7.73 4.88 -10.45
C ARG A 147 7.19 6.32 -10.32
N ILE A 148 6.63 6.92 -11.39
CA ILE A 148 5.97 8.23 -11.30
C ILE A 148 4.73 8.17 -10.40
N ASN A 149 3.93 7.11 -10.49
CA ASN A 149 2.76 6.91 -9.63
C ASN A 149 3.16 6.84 -8.14
N LEU A 150 4.28 6.19 -7.83
CA LEU A 150 4.86 6.20 -6.49
C LEU A 150 5.26 7.62 -6.06
N ILE A 151 6.00 8.36 -6.90
CA ILE A 151 6.41 9.74 -6.59
C ILE A 151 5.17 10.60 -6.26
N ALA A 152 4.11 10.52 -7.07
CA ALA A 152 2.89 11.29 -6.84
C ALA A 152 2.30 11.03 -5.43
N GLY A 153 2.34 9.78 -4.96
CA GLY A 153 1.86 9.39 -3.63
C GLY A 153 2.73 9.85 -2.46
N ILE A 154 4.00 10.18 -2.68
CA ILE A 154 4.97 10.48 -1.61
C ILE A 154 5.46 11.94 -1.58
N LEU A 155 5.15 12.76 -2.59
CA LEU A 155 5.64 14.14 -2.71
C LEU A 155 5.42 14.99 -1.46
N HIS A 156 4.29 14.83 -0.79
CA HIS A 156 3.91 15.58 0.41
C HIS A 156 4.46 14.98 1.71
N GLN A 157 5.34 13.96 1.63
CA GLN A 157 5.99 13.29 2.76
C GLN A 157 4.98 12.74 3.77
N PRO A 158 4.12 11.78 3.36
CA PRO A 158 3.06 11.25 4.21
C PRO A 158 3.62 10.51 5.43
N LYS A 159 2.89 10.53 6.55
CA LYS A 159 3.17 9.67 7.72
C LYS A 159 2.84 8.21 7.45
N ILE A 160 1.84 7.96 6.59
CA ILE A 160 1.33 6.65 6.23
C ILE A 160 1.23 6.56 4.71
N LEU A 161 1.78 5.51 4.13
CA LEU A 161 1.72 5.25 2.70
C LEU A 161 0.96 3.96 2.43
N PHE A 162 -0.15 4.07 1.71
CA PHE A 162 -0.94 2.94 1.24
C PHE A 162 -0.52 2.56 -0.18
N LEU A 163 -0.18 1.31 -0.38
CA LEU A 163 0.29 0.74 -1.64
C LEU A 163 -0.59 -0.45 -2.02
N ASP A 164 -1.34 -0.32 -3.10
CA ASP A 164 -2.16 -1.42 -3.63
C ASP A 164 -1.43 -2.12 -4.77
N GLU A 165 -0.83 -3.27 -4.47
CA GLU A 165 -0.08 -4.12 -5.41
C GLU A 165 0.95 -3.33 -6.25
N PRO A 166 1.89 -2.57 -5.63
CA PRO A 166 2.70 -1.56 -6.34
C PRO A 166 3.72 -2.15 -7.30
N THR A 167 4.01 -3.44 -7.24
CA THR A 167 5.04 -4.13 -8.02
C THR A 167 4.47 -5.10 -9.07
N VAL A 168 3.15 -5.24 -9.12
CA VAL A 168 2.49 -6.13 -10.10
C VAL A 168 2.68 -5.60 -11.52
N GLY A 169 3.12 -6.49 -12.42
CA GLY A 169 3.37 -6.15 -13.83
C GLY A 169 4.62 -5.30 -14.07
N VAL A 170 5.51 -5.20 -13.08
CA VAL A 170 6.75 -4.44 -13.16
C VAL A 170 7.93 -5.39 -13.35
N ASP A 171 8.87 -5.01 -14.21
CA ASP A 171 10.11 -5.76 -14.41
C ASP A 171 10.98 -5.78 -13.13
N VAL A 172 11.92 -6.73 -13.07
CA VAL A 172 12.76 -6.96 -11.87
C VAL A 172 13.56 -5.71 -11.47
N GLN A 173 14.09 -4.95 -12.45
CA GLN A 173 14.90 -3.77 -12.16
C GLN A 173 14.04 -2.67 -11.53
N SER A 174 12.90 -2.33 -12.16
CA SER A 174 11.97 -1.32 -11.64
C SER A 174 11.39 -1.72 -10.28
N ARG A 175 11.10 -3.02 -10.06
CA ARG A 175 10.67 -3.56 -8.77
C ARG A 175 11.71 -3.30 -7.69
N ASN A 176 12.98 -3.62 -7.95
CA ASN A 176 14.04 -3.43 -6.97
C ASN A 176 14.24 -1.95 -6.61
N VAL A 177 14.15 -1.05 -7.58
CA VAL A 177 14.19 0.40 -7.34
C VAL A 177 13.05 0.82 -6.41
N ILE A 178 11.81 0.42 -6.70
CA ILE A 178 10.63 0.73 -5.88
C ILE A 178 10.81 0.22 -4.44
N ILE A 179 11.13 -1.07 -4.25
CA ILE A 179 11.29 -1.68 -2.93
C ILE A 179 12.41 -1.02 -2.13
N THR A 180 13.53 -0.69 -2.76
CA THR A 180 14.65 0.00 -2.10
C THR A 180 14.21 1.35 -1.54
N HIS A 181 13.53 2.17 -2.34
CA HIS A 181 13.07 3.49 -1.89
C HIS A 181 11.92 3.42 -0.88
N LEU A 182 11.06 2.41 -0.95
CA LEU A 182 10.07 2.16 0.10
C LEU A 182 10.73 1.82 1.44
N LYS A 183 11.81 1.03 1.45
CA LYS A 183 12.60 0.76 2.67
C LYS A 183 13.26 2.03 3.21
N GLU A 184 13.76 2.90 2.35
CA GLU A 184 14.33 4.20 2.75
C GLU A 184 13.27 5.12 3.37
N LEU A 185 12.07 5.22 2.78
CA LEU A 185 10.94 5.96 3.33
C LEU A 185 10.52 5.43 4.70
N ASN A 186 10.48 4.12 4.87
CA ASN A 186 10.14 3.52 6.16
C ASN A 186 11.21 3.83 7.22
N LYS A 187 12.50 3.73 6.88
CA LYS A 187 13.61 4.14 7.78
C LYS A 187 13.54 5.61 8.15
N ALA A 188 13.01 6.47 7.27
CA ALA A 188 12.78 7.89 7.54
C ALA A 188 11.52 8.17 8.39
N GLY A 189 10.76 7.12 8.76
CA GLY A 189 9.63 7.24 9.68
C GLY A 189 8.24 7.08 9.04
N THR A 190 8.14 6.80 7.74
CA THR A 190 6.86 6.53 7.09
C THR A 190 6.39 5.11 7.42
N THR A 191 5.17 4.95 7.92
CA THR A 191 4.50 3.66 8.06
C THR A 191 3.96 3.24 6.69
N ILE A 192 4.19 1.98 6.29
CA ILE A 192 3.78 1.48 4.98
C ILE A 192 2.73 0.39 5.15
N ILE A 193 1.61 0.53 4.45
CA ILE A 193 0.61 -0.53 4.28
C ILE A 193 0.69 -1.02 2.83
N TYR A 194 1.05 -2.27 2.69
CA TYR A 194 1.36 -2.91 1.43
C TYR A 194 0.40 -4.06 1.18
N THR A 195 -0.36 -4.02 0.08
CA THR A 195 -1.16 -5.19 -0.33
C THR A 195 -0.41 -5.98 -1.40
N SER A 196 -0.46 -7.29 -1.31
CA SER A 196 0.12 -8.18 -2.32
C SER A 196 -0.55 -9.55 -2.34
N HIS A 197 -0.44 -10.23 -3.48
CA HIS A 197 -0.65 -11.66 -3.59
C HIS A 197 0.67 -12.43 -3.79
N LEU A 198 1.81 -11.72 -3.83
CA LEU A 198 3.17 -12.29 -3.98
C LEU A 198 3.77 -12.49 -2.59
N MET A 199 3.71 -13.72 -2.07
CA MET A 199 4.13 -14.06 -0.71
C MET A 199 5.65 -13.88 -0.52
N GLU A 200 6.45 -14.31 -1.51
CA GLU A 200 7.92 -14.19 -1.47
C GLU A 200 8.39 -12.73 -1.35
N GLU A 201 7.77 -11.81 -2.11
CA GLU A 201 8.12 -10.39 -2.01
C GLU A 201 7.79 -9.83 -0.63
N ALA A 202 6.59 -10.15 -0.13
CA ALA A 202 6.15 -9.68 1.18
C ALA A 202 7.00 -10.24 2.33
N GLU A 203 7.44 -11.50 2.24
CA GLU A 203 8.34 -12.13 3.20
C GLU A 203 9.65 -11.34 3.36
N ASN A 204 10.21 -10.83 2.26
CA ASN A 204 11.48 -10.09 2.24
C ASN A 204 11.32 -8.58 2.50
N PHE A 205 10.09 -8.07 2.42
CA PHE A 205 9.82 -6.64 2.50
C PHE A 205 9.09 -6.23 3.78
N CYS A 206 8.09 -6.99 4.22
CA CYS A 206 7.24 -6.62 5.35
C CYS A 206 7.86 -6.96 6.70
N THR A 207 7.61 -6.12 7.71
CA THR A 207 7.98 -6.37 9.11
C THR A 207 6.91 -7.15 9.86
N TYR A 208 5.65 -6.97 9.45
CA TYR A 208 4.48 -7.69 9.93
C TYR A 208 3.55 -7.98 8.75
N VAL A 209 2.89 -9.12 8.75
CA VAL A 209 1.92 -9.49 7.72
C VAL A 209 0.62 -10.01 8.33
N SER A 210 -0.50 -9.67 7.70
CA SER A 210 -1.80 -10.31 7.95
C SER A 210 -2.25 -11.03 6.69
N ILE A 211 -2.56 -12.31 6.82
CA ILE A 211 -3.09 -13.12 5.71
C ILE A 211 -4.61 -13.02 5.71
N ILE A 212 -5.17 -12.54 4.60
CA ILE A 212 -6.61 -12.40 4.40
C ILE A 212 -7.09 -13.34 3.30
N ASP A 213 -8.20 -14.05 3.56
CA ASP A 213 -8.91 -14.81 2.53
C ASP A 213 -10.41 -14.71 2.77
N HIS A 214 -11.22 -14.69 1.69
CA HIS A 214 -12.69 -14.55 1.73
C HIS A 214 -13.19 -13.44 2.68
N GLY A 215 -12.49 -12.32 2.73
CA GLY A 215 -12.82 -11.15 3.56
C GLY A 215 -12.47 -11.27 5.04
N ARG A 216 -11.77 -12.33 5.49
CA ARG A 216 -11.39 -12.57 6.89
C ARG A 216 -9.87 -12.60 7.04
N ILE A 217 -9.35 -12.02 8.11
CA ILE A 217 -7.95 -12.24 8.51
C ILE A 217 -7.87 -13.64 9.12
N LEU A 218 -7.01 -14.48 8.55
CA LEU A 218 -6.76 -15.84 9.00
C LEU A 218 -5.71 -15.87 10.11
N THR A 219 -4.64 -15.07 9.96
CA THR A 219 -3.54 -14.95 10.93
C THR A 219 -2.77 -13.65 10.68
N GLY A 220 -1.95 -13.24 11.63
CA GLY A 220 -1.03 -12.13 11.47
C GLY A 220 0.11 -12.19 12.47
N ASP A 221 1.34 -12.01 11.97
CA ASP A 221 2.60 -11.90 12.76
C ASP A 221 3.73 -11.43 11.83
N SER A 222 4.96 -11.37 12.34
CA SER A 222 6.14 -11.23 11.49
C SER A 222 6.29 -12.43 10.55
N PRO A 223 6.82 -12.25 9.33
CA PRO A 223 7.02 -13.36 8.40
C PRO A 223 7.75 -14.56 9.04
N THR A 224 8.82 -14.28 9.75
CA THR A 224 9.63 -15.32 10.44
C THR A 224 8.85 -16.05 11.51
N ALA A 225 8.02 -15.37 12.30
CA ALA A 225 7.18 -15.98 13.33
C ALA A 225 6.11 -16.89 12.70
N LEU A 226 5.45 -16.43 11.62
CA LEU A 226 4.45 -17.25 10.91
C LEU A 226 5.07 -18.53 10.34
N ILE A 227 6.23 -18.44 9.67
CA ILE A 227 6.92 -19.61 9.12
C ILE A 227 7.30 -20.58 10.25
N SER A 228 7.88 -20.08 11.35
CA SER A 228 8.32 -20.91 12.46
C SER A 228 7.16 -21.59 13.21
N SER A 229 6.00 -20.93 13.30
CA SER A 229 4.82 -21.48 13.99
C SER A 229 4.08 -22.56 13.18
N HIS A 230 4.32 -22.64 11.86
CA HIS A 230 3.68 -23.63 10.99
C HIS A 230 4.67 -24.76 10.66
N LYS A 231 4.67 -25.84 11.45
CA LYS A 231 5.60 -26.96 11.32
C LYS A 231 5.75 -27.46 9.89
N GLY A 232 6.98 -27.39 9.35
CA GLY A 232 7.32 -27.82 7.99
C GLY A 232 6.94 -26.83 6.88
N ALA A 233 6.61 -25.57 7.19
CA ALA A 233 6.58 -24.49 6.22
C ALA A 233 8.01 -23.99 5.98
N ALA A 234 8.39 -23.83 4.70
CA ALA A 234 9.69 -23.28 4.33
C ALA A 234 9.64 -21.75 4.08
N ASN A 235 8.47 -21.23 3.76
CA ASN A 235 8.23 -19.82 3.40
C ASN A 235 6.79 -19.40 3.69
N LEU A 236 6.45 -18.12 3.46
CA LEU A 236 5.09 -17.60 3.66
C LEU A 236 4.06 -18.22 2.70
N GLU A 237 4.48 -18.64 1.51
CA GLU A 237 3.58 -19.30 0.56
C GLU A 237 3.10 -20.64 1.11
N ASP A 238 3.99 -21.44 1.70
CA ASP A 238 3.62 -22.67 2.38
C ASP A 238 2.62 -22.43 3.54
N VAL A 239 2.83 -21.37 4.31
CA VAL A 239 1.90 -20.96 5.39
C VAL A 239 0.53 -20.65 4.81
N PHE A 240 0.48 -19.84 3.75
CA PHE A 240 -0.76 -19.47 3.07
C PHE A 240 -1.52 -20.67 2.52
N LEU A 241 -0.83 -21.58 1.81
CA LEU A 241 -1.44 -22.77 1.23
C LEU A 241 -2.06 -23.68 2.31
N ARG A 242 -1.39 -23.83 3.44
CA ARG A 242 -1.91 -24.61 4.58
C ARG A 242 -3.13 -23.98 5.21
N LEU A 243 -3.11 -22.67 5.46
CA LEU A 243 -4.22 -21.93 6.06
C LEU A 243 -5.47 -21.94 5.19
N THR A 244 -5.30 -21.98 3.86
CA THR A 244 -6.41 -21.93 2.91
C THR A 244 -6.82 -23.32 2.38
N ASN A 245 -6.14 -24.40 2.77
CA ASN A 245 -6.30 -25.76 2.24
C ASN A 245 -6.17 -25.80 0.69
N ARG A 246 -5.41 -24.88 0.11
CA ARG A 246 -5.16 -24.85 -1.34
C ARG A 246 -3.91 -25.68 -1.66
N LYS A 247 -3.92 -26.32 -2.82
CA LYS A 247 -2.71 -26.96 -3.36
C LYS A 247 -1.78 -25.90 -3.96
N PRO A 248 -0.44 -26.11 -3.92
CA PRO A 248 0.48 -25.29 -4.68
C PRO A 248 0.00 -25.19 -6.13
N ARG A 249 0.02 -23.99 -6.71
CA ARG A 249 -0.16 -23.87 -8.16
C ARG A 249 1.10 -24.45 -8.79
N ASP A 250 0.94 -25.49 -9.60
CA ASP A 250 2.03 -25.96 -10.44
C ASP A 250 2.55 -24.76 -11.25
N GLN A 251 3.87 -24.54 -11.16
CA GLN A 251 4.57 -23.45 -11.84
C GLN A 251 4.59 -23.68 -13.35
#